data_e0e65f18c205c4b713e472f300992b7c
#
_entry.id   e0e65f18c205c4b713e472f300992b7c
#
_cell.length_a   1.000
_cell.length_b   1.000
_cell.length_c   1.000
_cell.angle_alpha   90.00
_cell.angle_beta   90.00
_cell.angle_gamma   90.00
#
_symmetry.space_group_name_H-M   'P 1'
#
loop_
_entity.id
_entity.type
_entity.pdbx_description
1 polymer ?
#
loop_
_entity_poly.entity_id
_entity_poly.type
_entity_poly.pdbx_seq_one_letter_code
_entity_poly.pdbx_strand_id
1 'polypeptide(L)'
;KEAEPEIYNAIRRDALLENVTVREDGTIDFDDGSKTENTRVSYPIYHIDNIVKPVSKAGHATKVIFLTADAFGVLPPVSRLTADQTQYHFLSGFTAKLAGTERGITEPTPTFSACFGAAFLSLHPTQYAEVLVKRMQQRVRRRIWLTPAGTALANVSPLKIPALLSTPSSTVRWIT
;
A
#
# COMPACT_ATOMS: atom_id res chain seq x y z
N LYS A 1 -4.34 -14.85 -11.05
CA LYS A 1 -4.40 -16.20 -10.43
C LYS A 1 -3.03 -16.74 -10.12
N GLU A 2 -2.14 -16.72 -11.10
CA GLU A 2 -0.79 -17.26 -10.97
C GLU A 2 0.15 -16.35 -10.15
N ALA A 3 -0.01 -15.03 -10.30
CA ALA A 3 0.79 -14.03 -9.59
C ALA A 3 0.40 -13.88 -8.12
N GLU A 4 -0.90 -14.04 -7.79
CA GLU A 4 -1.44 -13.76 -6.45
C GLU A 4 -2.42 -14.88 -6.02
N PRO A 5 -1.91 -16.11 -5.80
CA PRO A 5 -2.76 -17.26 -5.50
C PRO A 5 -3.53 -17.11 -4.20
N GLU A 6 -2.97 -16.44 -3.18
CA GLU A 6 -3.65 -16.23 -1.90
C GLU A 6 -4.88 -15.34 -2.05
N ILE A 7 -4.75 -14.25 -2.82
CA ILE A 7 -5.87 -13.33 -3.10
C ILE A 7 -6.92 -14.06 -3.93
N TYR A 8 -6.50 -14.77 -4.97
CA TYR A 8 -7.43 -15.52 -5.80
C TYR A 8 -8.19 -16.59 -5.01
N ASN A 9 -7.51 -17.30 -4.12
CA ASN A 9 -8.12 -18.29 -3.26
C ASN A 9 -9.07 -17.70 -2.21
N ALA A 10 -8.89 -16.43 -1.83
CA ALA A 10 -9.83 -15.71 -0.97
C ALA A 10 -11.13 -15.32 -1.68
N ILE A 11 -11.12 -15.26 -3.04
CA ILE A 11 -12.33 -15.05 -3.86
C ILE A 11 -13.10 -16.37 -3.95
N ARG A 12 -13.78 -16.69 -2.86
CA ARG A 12 -14.58 -17.91 -2.72
C ARG A 12 -16.06 -17.55 -2.72
N ARG A 13 -16.87 -18.52 -2.42
CA ARG A 13 -18.27 -18.33 -2.06
C ARG A 13 -18.38 -17.20 -1.02
N ASP A 14 -19.40 -16.36 -1.15
CA ASP A 14 -19.68 -15.22 -0.29
C ASP A 14 -18.72 -13.99 -0.49
N ALA A 15 -17.93 -13.95 -1.55
CA ALA A 15 -17.22 -12.76 -1.97
C ALA A 15 -18.12 -11.86 -2.84
N LEU A 16 -18.01 -10.54 -2.65
CA LEU A 16 -18.67 -9.55 -3.49
C LEU A 16 -17.66 -9.07 -4.54
N LEU A 17 -18.05 -9.17 -5.79
CA LEU A 17 -17.26 -8.71 -6.92
C LEU A 17 -17.90 -7.48 -7.55
N GLU A 18 -17.09 -6.46 -7.85
CA GLU A 18 -17.54 -5.23 -8.50
C GLU A 18 -16.85 -5.06 -9.86
N ASN A 19 -17.62 -4.56 -10.83
CA ASN A 19 -17.13 -4.21 -12.16
C ASN A 19 -16.59 -5.41 -12.97
N VAL A 20 -17.01 -6.61 -12.66
CA VAL A 20 -16.64 -7.82 -13.41
C VAL A 20 -17.70 -8.15 -14.46
N THR A 21 -17.28 -8.86 -15.49
CA THR A 21 -18.18 -9.42 -16.49
C THR A 21 -18.58 -10.83 -16.10
N VAL A 22 -19.88 -11.12 -16.14
CA VAL A 22 -20.43 -12.45 -15.90
C VAL A 22 -20.79 -13.06 -17.26
N ARG A 23 -20.27 -14.25 -17.55
CA ARG A 23 -20.57 -15.00 -18.75
C ARG A 23 -21.99 -15.59 -18.70
N GLU A 24 -22.51 -16.03 -19.83
CA GLU A 24 -23.86 -16.64 -19.92
C GLU A 24 -24.03 -17.87 -19.02
N ASP A 25 -22.96 -18.61 -18.77
CA ASP A 25 -22.93 -19.78 -17.89
C ASP A 25 -22.84 -19.43 -16.40
N GLY A 26 -22.84 -18.12 -16.04
CA GLY A 26 -22.73 -17.62 -14.69
C GLY A 26 -21.30 -17.56 -14.13
N THR A 27 -20.28 -17.91 -14.93
CA THR A 27 -18.88 -17.77 -14.51
C THR A 27 -18.38 -16.33 -14.66
N ILE A 28 -17.37 -15.98 -13.89
CA ILE A 28 -16.76 -14.64 -13.93
C ILE A 28 -15.63 -14.63 -14.96
N ASP A 29 -15.64 -13.63 -15.83
CA ASP A 29 -14.51 -13.31 -16.69
C ASP A 29 -13.61 -12.28 -16.01
N PHE A 30 -12.49 -12.74 -15.46
CA PHE A 30 -11.52 -11.87 -14.77
C PHE A 30 -10.59 -11.12 -15.73
N ASP A 31 -10.56 -11.51 -17.00
CA ASP A 31 -9.70 -10.92 -18.02
C ASP A 31 -10.42 -9.87 -18.87
N ASP A 32 -11.75 -9.77 -18.74
CA ASP A 32 -12.56 -8.79 -19.44
C ASP A 32 -12.58 -7.43 -18.72
N GLY A 33 -11.80 -6.49 -19.24
CA GLY A 33 -11.75 -5.09 -18.80
C GLY A 33 -12.72 -4.16 -19.52
N SER A 34 -13.70 -4.65 -20.29
CA SER A 34 -14.59 -3.82 -21.13
C SER A 34 -15.44 -2.82 -20.34
N LYS A 35 -15.79 -3.12 -19.08
CA LYS A 35 -16.55 -2.23 -18.22
C LYS A 35 -15.68 -1.16 -17.58
N THR A 36 -14.53 -1.55 -17.06
CA THR A 36 -13.51 -0.69 -16.45
C THR A 36 -12.30 -1.52 -16.08
N GLU A 37 -11.13 -0.89 -16.03
CA GLU A 37 -9.89 -1.48 -15.52
C GLU A 37 -9.92 -1.70 -14.00
N ASN A 38 -10.84 -1.02 -13.29
CA ASN A 38 -10.94 -1.06 -11.84
C ASN A 38 -11.93 -2.12 -11.39
N THR A 39 -11.51 -3.36 -11.34
CA THR A 39 -12.26 -4.44 -10.71
C THR A 39 -11.93 -4.51 -9.22
N ARG A 40 -12.91 -4.84 -8.40
CA ARG A 40 -12.75 -4.94 -6.95
C ARG A 40 -13.39 -6.21 -6.42
N VAL A 41 -12.85 -6.68 -5.30
CA VAL A 41 -13.40 -7.80 -4.55
C VAL A 41 -13.45 -7.48 -3.07
N SER A 42 -14.56 -7.76 -2.42
CA SER A 42 -14.72 -7.77 -0.97
C SER A 42 -15.00 -9.19 -0.51
N TYR A 43 -14.26 -9.66 0.46
CA TYR A 43 -14.40 -11.01 1.01
C TYR A 43 -14.22 -11.00 2.53
N PRO A 44 -14.82 -11.95 3.25
CA PRO A 44 -14.62 -12.08 4.68
C PRO A 44 -13.13 -12.30 5.00
N ILE A 45 -12.63 -11.57 5.99
CA ILE A 45 -11.20 -11.64 6.35
C ILE A 45 -10.72 -13.06 6.68
N TYR A 46 -11.61 -13.92 7.13
CA TYR A 46 -11.30 -15.33 7.45
C TYR A 46 -11.14 -16.24 6.23
N HIS A 47 -11.39 -15.73 5.02
CA HIS A 47 -11.04 -16.44 3.79
C HIS A 47 -9.52 -16.47 3.55
N ILE A 48 -8.77 -15.63 4.23
CA ILE A 48 -7.30 -15.62 4.19
C ILE A 48 -6.79 -16.60 5.23
N ASP A 49 -6.19 -17.71 4.79
CA ASP A 49 -5.71 -18.76 5.67
C ASP A 49 -4.58 -18.31 6.59
N ASN A 50 -3.69 -17.45 6.08
CA ASN A 50 -2.52 -16.92 6.80
C ASN A 50 -2.79 -15.58 7.49
N ILE A 51 -3.87 -15.49 8.24
CA ILE A 51 -4.20 -14.28 9.01
C ILE A 51 -3.76 -14.39 10.46
N VAL A 52 -3.31 -13.28 11.04
CA VAL A 52 -3.00 -13.20 12.48
C VAL A 52 -4.30 -13.27 13.29
N LYS A 53 -4.35 -14.17 14.25
CA LYS A 53 -5.52 -14.34 15.14
C LYS A 53 -5.14 -14.01 16.59
N PRO A 54 -6.02 -13.31 17.35
CA PRO A 54 -7.30 -12.73 16.92
C PRO A 54 -7.12 -11.50 16.05
N VAL A 55 -7.88 -11.36 14.98
CA VAL A 55 -7.78 -10.31 13.98
C VAL A 55 -8.08 -8.89 14.50
N SER A 56 -8.78 -8.80 15.63
CA SER A 56 -9.20 -7.52 16.23
C SER A 56 -8.24 -6.97 17.27
N LYS A 57 -7.11 -7.63 17.55
CA LYS A 57 -6.18 -7.25 18.61
C LYS A 57 -4.75 -7.16 18.09
N ALA A 58 -4.09 -6.04 18.37
CA ALA A 58 -2.67 -5.86 18.11
C ALA A 58 -2.06 -4.93 19.16
N GLY A 59 -0.76 -5.06 19.40
CA GLY A 59 0.00 -4.08 20.16
C GLY A 59 0.23 -2.80 19.38
N HIS A 60 0.82 -1.79 20.03
CA HIS A 60 1.22 -0.57 19.34
C HIS A 60 2.32 -0.84 18.31
N ALA A 61 2.22 -0.19 17.15
CA ALA A 61 3.22 -0.28 16.10
C ALA A 61 4.59 0.23 16.58
N THR A 62 5.62 -0.57 16.35
CA THR A 62 7.03 -0.19 16.61
C THR A 62 7.77 0.18 15.33
N LYS A 63 7.18 -0.11 14.19
CA LYS A 63 7.66 0.21 12.84
C LYS A 63 6.52 0.80 12.06
N VAL A 64 6.76 1.87 11.34
CA VAL A 64 5.77 2.51 10.45
C VAL A 64 6.38 2.55 9.07
N ILE A 65 5.61 2.08 8.11
CA ILE A 65 5.99 2.03 6.70
C ILE A 65 5.03 2.94 5.95
N PHE A 66 5.58 3.95 5.27
CA PHE A 66 4.83 4.77 4.33
C PHE A 66 4.95 4.12 2.95
N LEU A 67 3.81 3.82 2.36
CA LEU A 67 3.74 3.33 0.98
C LEU A 67 3.44 4.50 0.05
N THR A 68 4.20 4.60 -1.02
CA THR A 68 3.95 5.56 -2.09
C THR A 68 4.26 4.94 -3.43
N ALA A 69 3.57 5.35 -4.48
CA ALA A 69 3.94 5.03 -5.84
C ALA A 69 4.65 6.23 -6.48
N ASP A 70 5.71 5.97 -7.22
CA ASP A 70 6.46 6.99 -7.96
C ASP A 70 6.28 6.74 -9.46
N ALA A 71 5.54 7.64 -10.11
CA ALA A 71 5.26 7.56 -11.54
C ALA A 71 6.51 7.69 -12.42
N PHE A 72 7.56 8.35 -11.92
CA PHE A 72 8.75 8.71 -12.69
C PHE A 72 10.01 7.94 -12.29
N GLY A 73 9.96 7.14 -11.24
CA GLY A 73 11.11 6.39 -10.75
C GLY A 73 12.23 7.26 -10.16
N VAL A 74 11.89 8.42 -9.61
CA VAL A 74 12.84 9.39 -9.04
C VAL A 74 13.21 9.06 -7.60
N LEU A 75 12.25 8.53 -6.85
CA LEU A 75 12.44 8.20 -5.43
C LEU A 75 13.14 6.85 -5.28
N PRO A 76 14.00 6.71 -4.27
CA PRO A 76 14.60 5.41 -3.98
C PRO A 76 13.53 4.41 -3.52
N PRO A 77 13.66 3.12 -3.87
CA PRO A 77 12.64 2.11 -3.58
C PRO A 77 12.40 1.91 -2.08
N VAL A 78 13.41 2.15 -1.25
CA VAL A 78 13.31 2.07 0.22
C VAL A 78 14.14 3.18 0.84
N SER A 79 13.56 3.93 1.77
CA SER A 79 14.23 4.97 2.53
C SER A 79 13.94 4.89 4.01
N ARG A 80 14.91 5.25 4.84
CA ARG A 80 14.69 5.55 6.25
C ARG A 80 14.49 7.04 6.42
N LEU A 81 13.38 7.43 7.04
CA LEU A 81 13.03 8.82 7.24
C LEU A 81 13.47 9.38 8.60
N THR A 82 13.92 10.62 8.63
CA THR A 82 14.01 11.45 9.84
C THR A 82 12.60 11.88 10.28
N ALA A 83 12.49 12.56 11.42
CA ALA A 83 11.23 13.12 11.88
C ALA A 83 10.68 14.16 10.89
N ASP A 84 11.54 15.07 10.43
CA ASP A 84 11.16 16.16 9.52
C ASP A 84 10.77 15.63 8.14
N GLN A 85 11.53 14.66 7.61
CA GLN A 85 11.16 13.97 6.37
C GLN A 85 9.83 13.23 6.51
N THR A 86 9.60 12.59 7.65
CA THR A 86 8.31 11.93 7.93
C THR A 86 7.16 12.93 7.90
N GLN A 87 7.33 14.08 8.55
CA GLN A 87 6.33 15.14 8.54
C GLN A 87 6.07 15.68 7.14
N TYR A 88 7.13 15.97 6.39
CA TYR A 88 7.04 16.46 5.03
C TYR A 88 6.30 15.49 4.11
N HIS A 89 6.72 14.23 4.08
CA HIS A 89 6.10 13.22 3.24
C HIS A 89 4.65 12.92 3.64
N PHE A 90 4.35 12.93 4.92
CA PHE A 90 2.98 12.76 5.39
C PHE A 90 2.10 13.94 5.00
N LEU A 91 2.58 15.19 5.16
CA LEU A 91 1.84 16.39 4.77
C LEU A 91 1.62 16.47 3.26
N SER A 92 2.64 16.17 2.47
CA SER A 92 2.52 16.19 1.01
C SER A 92 1.58 15.08 0.51
N GLY A 93 1.62 13.91 1.15
CA GLY A 93 0.88 12.73 0.73
C GLY A 93 1.12 12.39 -0.74
N PHE A 94 2.38 12.59 -1.20
CA PHE A 94 2.77 12.30 -2.58
C PHE A 94 2.65 10.81 -2.86
N THR A 95 1.97 10.50 -3.95
CA THR A 95 1.89 9.15 -4.52
C THR A 95 1.57 9.24 -6.01
N ALA A 96 1.44 8.11 -6.68
CA ALA A 96 0.90 8.06 -8.02
C ALA A 96 -0.34 7.15 -8.05
N LYS A 97 -1.33 7.55 -8.83
CA LYS A 97 -2.40 6.66 -9.24
C LYS A 97 -1.81 5.66 -10.23
N LEU A 98 -1.95 4.40 -9.94
CA LEU A 98 -1.52 3.33 -10.83
C LEU A 98 -2.62 2.99 -11.83
N ALA A 99 -2.25 2.43 -12.97
CA ALA A 99 -3.20 1.91 -13.94
C ALA A 99 -4.17 0.92 -13.25
N GLY A 100 -5.45 1.03 -13.57
CA GLY A 100 -6.49 0.18 -13.01
C GLY A 100 -6.94 0.53 -11.58
N THR A 101 -6.37 1.55 -10.94
CA THR A 101 -6.79 1.96 -9.57
C THR A 101 -8.04 2.83 -9.56
N GLU A 102 -8.27 3.57 -10.64
CA GLU A 102 -9.46 4.39 -10.86
C GLU A 102 -9.88 4.30 -12.32
N ARG A 103 -11.16 4.49 -12.59
CA ARG A 103 -11.68 4.51 -13.96
C ARG A 103 -11.00 5.60 -14.78
N GLY A 104 -10.47 5.24 -15.94
CA GLY A 104 -9.80 6.15 -16.87
C GLY A 104 -8.34 6.44 -16.53
N ILE A 105 -7.77 5.80 -15.51
CA ILE A 105 -6.35 5.86 -15.20
C ILE A 105 -5.66 4.67 -15.85
N THR A 106 -5.07 4.90 -17.00
CA THR A 106 -4.36 3.88 -17.80
C THR A 106 -2.85 3.92 -17.63
N GLU A 107 -2.32 5.05 -17.13
CA GLU A 107 -0.89 5.27 -16.89
C GLU A 107 -0.65 5.80 -15.48
N PRO A 108 0.53 5.55 -14.89
CA PRO A 108 0.89 6.11 -13.59
C PRO A 108 0.83 7.64 -13.61
N THR A 109 0.01 8.24 -12.77
CA THR A 109 -0.20 9.69 -12.70
C THR A 109 0.12 10.20 -11.31
N PRO A 110 1.05 11.16 -11.15
CA PRO A 110 1.40 11.71 -9.84
C PRO A 110 0.20 12.41 -9.22
N THR A 111 0.04 12.25 -7.92
CA THR A 111 -1.02 12.87 -7.15
C THR A 111 -0.55 13.25 -5.75
N PHE A 112 -1.26 14.17 -5.13
CA PHE A 112 -1.02 14.61 -3.77
C PHE A 112 -2.33 14.52 -2.98
N SER A 113 -2.25 13.92 -1.79
CA SER A 113 -3.39 13.85 -0.87
C SER A 113 -2.88 14.08 0.54
N ALA A 114 -3.08 15.29 1.06
CA ALA A 114 -2.56 15.66 2.38
C ALA A 114 -2.86 14.58 3.42
N CYS A 115 -1.85 14.17 4.15
CA CYS A 115 -1.89 13.08 5.14
C CYS A 115 -2.41 11.74 4.57
N PHE A 116 -2.33 11.53 3.24
CA PHE A 116 -2.91 10.37 2.53
C PHE A 116 -4.42 10.20 2.71
N GLY A 117 -5.12 11.27 3.05
CA GLY A 117 -6.55 11.23 3.35
C GLY A 117 -7.23 12.59 3.30
N ALA A 118 -6.83 13.48 2.38
CA ALA A 118 -7.28 14.86 2.32
C ALA A 118 -8.82 15.00 2.42
N ALA A 119 -9.57 14.12 1.78
CA ALA A 119 -11.02 14.13 1.78
C ALA A 119 -11.66 13.83 3.15
N PHE A 120 -10.90 13.27 4.09
CA PHE A 120 -11.38 12.81 5.40
C PHE A 120 -10.88 13.70 6.56
N LEU A 121 -10.05 14.71 6.27
CA LEU A 121 -9.49 15.58 7.30
C LEU A 121 -10.53 16.59 7.78
N SER A 122 -10.81 16.60 9.08
CA SER A 122 -11.68 17.59 9.73
C SER A 122 -10.91 18.77 10.33
N LEU A 123 -9.59 18.64 10.48
CA LEU A 123 -8.69 19.66 10.99
C LEU A 123 -7.62 19.99 9.96
N HIS A 124 -6.85 21.05 10.19
CA HIS A 124 -5.75 21.38 9.30
C HIS A 124 -4.70 20.27 9.27
N PRO A 125 -4.17 19.89 8.09
CA PRO A 125 -3.24 18.77 7.93
C PRO A 125 -2.02 18.81 8.86
N THR A 126 -1.50 19.99 9.19
CA THR A 126 -0.36 20.15 10.09
C THR A 126 -0.60 19.56 11.47
N GLN A 127 -1.83 19.66 11.99
CA GLN A 127 -2.17 19.12 13.30
C GLN A 127 -2.05 17.59 13.33
N TYR A 128 -2.49 16.94 12.25
CA TYR A 128 -2.33 15.48 12.11
C TYR A 128 -0.86 15.09 12.01
N ALA A 129 -0.07 15.83 11.24
CA ALA A 129 1.35 15.56 11.05
C ALA A 129 2.16 15.74 12.34
N GLU A 130 1.89 16.78 13.12
CA GLU A 130 2.51 17.00 14.43
C GLU A 130 2.19 15.89 15.41
N VAL A 131 0.92 15.48 15.50
CA VAL A 131 0.50 14.37 16.38
C VAL A 131 1.16 13.07 15.94
N LEU A 132 1.21 12.79 14.64
CA LEU A 132 1.86 11.60 14.10
C LEU A 132 3.33 11.57 14.48
N VAL A 133 4.08 12.64 14.18
CA VAL A 133 5.52 12.74 14.47
C VAL A 133 5.79 12.58 15.96
N LYS A 134 5.02 13.27 16.80
CA LYS A 134 5.13 13.15 18.27
C LYS A 134 4.94 11.72 18.75
N ARG A 135 3.91 11.02 18.25
CA ARG A 135 3.65 9.62 18.61
C ARG A 135 4.74 8.69 18.09
N MET A 136 5.22 8.93 16.87
CA MET A 136 6.29 8.14 16.28
C MET A 136 7.62 8.33 17.02
N GLN A 137 7.95 9.52 17.48
CA GLN A 137 9.15 9.75 18.30
C GLN A 137 9.08 8.99 19.64
N GLN A 138 7.90 8.89 20.23
CA GLN A 138 7.69 8.20 21.52
C GLN A 138 7.70 6.68 21.42
N ARG A 139 7.16 6.11 20.33
CA ARG A 139 6.81 4.69 20.25
C ARG A 139 7.44 3.94 19.10
N VAL A 140 7.81 4.61 18.02
CA VAL A 140 8.25 3.97 16.77
C VAL A 140 9.76 3.95 16.71
N ARG A 141 10.35 2.74 16.65
CA ARG A 141 11.79 2.55 16.53
C ARG A 141 12.32 2.77 15.12
N ARG A 142 11.50 2.54 14.10
CA ARG A 142 11.89 2.67 12.70
C ARG A 142 10.78 3.29 11.86
N ARG A 143 11.15 4.25 11.03
CA ARG A 143 10.31 4.89 10.01
C ARG A 143 10.90 4.56 8.66
N ILE A 144 10.12 3.91 7.83
CA ILE A 144 10.57 3.43 6.52
C ILE A 144 9.62 3.97 5.47
N TRP A 145 10.18 4.46 4.39
CA TRP A 145 9.45 4.83 3.20
C TRP A 145 9.65 3.74 2.15
N LEU A 146 8.59 3.20 1.62
CA LEU A 146 8.62 2.27 0.50
C LEU A 146 7.99 2.95 -0.70
N THR A 147 8.73 2.95 -1.78
CA THR A 147 8.28 3.46 -3.07
C THR A 147 8.14 2.27 -4.01
N PRO A 148 6.97 1.65 -4.15
CA PRO A 148 6.73 0.71 -5.23
C PRO A 148 6.67 1.49 -6.54
N ALA A 149 7.83 1.77 -7.12
CA ALA A 149 7.91 2.21 -8.50
C ALA A 149 7.54 1.03 -9.40
N GLY A 150 6.65 1.22 -10.36
CA GLY A 150 6.15 0.15 -11.22
C GLY A 150 7.23 -0.62 -12.00
N THR A 151 8.46 -0.13 -12.05
CA THR A 151 9.61 -0.80 -12.66
C THR A 151 10.71 -1.20 -11.66
N ALA A 152 10.87 -0.50 -10.53
CA ALA A 152 11.95 -0.77 -9.59
C ALA A 152 11.62 -1.92 -8.61
N LEU A 153 10.35 -2.17 -8.29
CA LEU A 153 9.96 -3.30 -7.44
C LEU A 153 9.97 -4.65 -8.15
N ALA A 154 9.86 -4.68 -9.46
CA ALA A 154 10.05 -5.92 -10.21
C ALA A 154 11.42 -6.57 -9.91
N ASN A 155 12.39 -5.79 -9.45
CA ASN A 155 13.73 -6.23 -9.10
C ASN A 155 14.03 -6.34 -7.58
N VAL A 156 13.11 -5.92 -6.72
CA VAL A 156 13.23 -6.14 -5.26
C VAL A 156 12.50 -7.42 -4.91
N SER A 157 13.24 -8.51 -4.82
CA SER A 157 12.68 -9.79 -4.36
C SER A 157 11.86 -9.59 -3.08
N PRO A 158 10.64 -10.13 -3.01
CA PRO A 158 9.79 -10.09 -1.81
C PRO A 158 10.49 -10.56 -0.54
N LEU A 159 11.52 -11.40 -0.69
CA LEU A 159 12.34 -11.93 0.40
C LEU A 159 13.27 -10.90 1.06
N LYS A 160 13.58 -9.79 0.41
CA LYS A 160 14.49 -8.77 0.99
C LYS A 160 13.79 -7.77 1.91
N ILE A 161 12.51 -7.56 1.76
CA ILE A 161 11.73 -6.62 2.60
C ILE A 161 11.59 -7.14 4.05
N PRO A 162 11.24 -8.40 4.32
CA PRO A 162 11.23 -8.94 5.66
C PRO A 162 12.59 -8.88 6.36
N ALA A 163 13.68 -9.15 5.64
CA ALA A 163 15.05 -9.08 6.19
C ALA A 163 15.44 -7.64 6.58
N LEU A 164 15.04 -6.63 5.80
CA LEU A 164 15.24 -5.22 6.14
C LEU A 164 14.45 -4.80 7.40
N LEU A 165 13.31 -5.42 7.65
CA LEU A 165 12.47 -5.15 8.81
C LEU A 165 12.92 -5.90 10.07
N SER A 166 13.64 -7.00 9.93
CA SER A 166 14.04 -7.89 11.03
C SER A 166 15.38 -7.54 11.70
N THR A 167 16.27 -6.80 11.05
CA THR A 167 17.61 -6.51 11.60
C THR A 167 17.57 -5.49 12.76
N PRO A 168 18.17 -5.79 13.93
CA PRO A 168 18.09 -4.93 15.12
C PRO A 168 18.88 -3.62 15.01
N SER A 169 19.94 -3.61 14.28
CA SER A 169 20.74 -2.42 14.02
C SER A 169 21.42 -2.57 12.68
N SER A 170 21.03 -1.80 11.71
CA SER A 170 21.91 -1.58 10.57
C SER A 170 21.42 -0.38 9.77
N THR A 171 22.33 0.46 9.51
CA THR A 171 22.35 1.37 8.38
C THR A 171 21.79 0.63 7.17
N VAL A 172 20.64 1.07 6.68
CA VAL A 172 20.17 0.60 5.37
C VAL A 172 21.24 1.04 4.38
N ARG A 173 22.08 0.13 3.96
CA ARG A 173 22.97 0.37 2.83
C ARG A 173 22.09 0.39 1.60
N TRP A 174 22.19 1.45 0.84
CA TRP A 174 21.62 1.57 -0.48
C TRP A 174 22.12 0.42 -1.34
N ILE A 175 21.23 -0.36 -1.88
CA ILE A 175 21.58 -1.32 -2.92
C ILE A 175 21.31 -0.59 -4.23
N THR A 176 22.37 -0.02 -4.81
CA THR A 176 22.40 0.40 -6.20
C THR A 176 22.35 -0.80 -7.12
#